data_335e4c3bd00f17f685b2da1ea73b89fa
#
_entry.id   335e4c3bd00f17f685b2da1ea73b89fa
#
_cell.length_a   1.000
_cell.length_b   1.000
_cell.length_c   1.000
_cell.angle_alpha   90.00
_cell.angle_beta   90.00
_cell.angle_gamma   90.00
#
_symmetry.space_group_name_H-M   'P 1'
#
loop_
_entity.id
_entity.type
_entity.pdbx_description
1 polymer ?
#
loop_
_entity_poly.entity_id
_entity_poly.type
_entity_poly.pdbx_seq_one_letter_code
_entity_poly.pdbx_strand_id
1 'polypeptide(L)'
;TVYKILGTLNNSSDRIGEAISIDEFKGNAGTEKYQTIVVNPIKHKVLDILYSIKSACLVEYFKSLDKSKRMNVKYFSCDMNKTFIDMAKTYFPNAKIVVDRYHFIRQVYWALENVRKNVQKSMSKTLRRYYKRSRHIITARKSNLSEENKAALNLMLEYSEDLRKAHFIKELFIELLDEKSYSKQRVLLREWLLEVESSGIKEFNAAITAFRNNYKYILNSLKYRHISNGPTEGFNNKIKVLKRISYGVRNFTYFRNRILMATA
;
A
#
# COMPACT_ATOMS: atom_id res chain seq x y z
N THR A 1 -33.79 16.90 -12.27
CA THR A 1 -32.83 17.89 -12.38
C THR A 1 -31.39 17.53 -12.01
N VAL A 2 -30.83 17.83 -10.84
CA VAL A 2 -29.44 17.43 -10.47
C VAL A 2 -29.27 15.90 -10.51
N TYR A 3 -30.24 15.12 -10.07
CA TYR A 3 -30.21 13.65 -10.12
C TYR A 3 -30.15 13.08 -11.56
N LYS A 4 -30.82 13.69 -12.54
CA LYS A 4 -30.74 13.28 -13.95
C LYS A 4 -29.35 13.54 -14.52
N ILE A 5 -28.76 14.69 -14.23
CA ILE A 5 -27.40 15.04 -14.70
C ILE A 5 -26.37 14.11 -14.07
N LEU A 6 -26.47 13.79 -12.79
CA LEU A 6 -25.59 12.85 -12.11
C LEU A 6 -25.69 11.42 -12.66
N GLY A 7 -26.86 10.99 -13.17
CA GLY A 7 -27.08 9.69 -13.79
C GLY A 7 -26.41 9.52 -15.17
N THR A 8 -26.06 10.61 -15.84
CA THR A 8 -25.50 10.60 -17.22
C THR A 8 -23.98 10.73 -17.31
N LEU A 9 -23.28 10.79 -16.17
CA LEU A 9 -21.82 10.80 -16.16
C LEU A 9 -21.26 9.44 -16.57
N ASN A 10 -21.12 9.24 -17.90
CA ASN A 10 -20.41 8.12 -18.46
C ASN A 10 -18.91 8.43 -18.48
N ASN A 11 -18.12 7.63 -17.77
CA ASN A 11 -16.68 7.67 -17.91
C ASN A 11 -16.30 6.98 -19.23
N SER A 12 -15.82 7.76 -20.17
CA SER A 12 -15.32 7.20 -21.40
C SER A 12 -14.01 6.43 -21.13
N SER A 13 -13.86 5.29 -21.77
CA SER A 13 -12.61 4.53 -21.87
C SER A 13 -11.44 5.38 -22.42
N ASP A 14 -11.71 6.57 -22.98
CA ASP A 14 -10.74 7.51 -23.55
C ASP A 14 -9.80 8.12 -22.51
N ARG A 15 -10.12 7.99 -21.22
CA ARG A 15 -9.30 8.50 -20.11
C ARG A 15 -8.21 7.52 -19.66
N ILE A 16 -8.26 6.27 -20.12
CA ILE A 16 -7.21 5.27 -19.82
C ILE A 16 -5.94 5.71 -20.56
N GLY A 17 -4.91 6.03 -19.79
CA GLY A 17 -3.59 6.35 -20.34
C GLY A 17 -2.65 5.15 -20.27
N GLU A 18 -1.38 5.42 -20.17
CA GLU A 18 -0.35 4.38 -20.05
C GLU A 18 -0.25 3.76 -18.65
N ALA A 19 -0.96 4.28 -17.66
CA ALA A 19 -0.97 3.74 -16.31
C ALA A 19 -2.37 3.73 -15.68
N ILE A 20 -2.66 2.66 -14.97
CA ILE A 20 -3.85 2.49 -14.13
C ILE A 20 -3.40 2.16 -12.71
N SER A 21 -4.09 2.72 -11.74
CA SER A 21 -3.98 2.38 -10.32
C SER A 21 -5.35 1.98 -9.79
N ILE A 22 -5.39 0.94 -8.98
CA ILE A 22 -6.60 0.51 -8.28
C ILE A 22 -6.32 0.35 -6.79
N ASP A 23 -7.33 0.67 -5.98
CA ASP A 23 -7.27 0.52 -4.53
C ASP A 23 -8.68 0.32 -3.97
N GLU A 24 -8.77 -0.16 -2.73
CA GLU A 24 -10.02 -0.30 -2.00
C GLU A 24 -10.26 0.88 -1.05
N PHE A 25 -11.52 1.24 -0.87
CA PHE A 25 -11.92 2.18 0.18
C PHE A 25 -13.24 1.79 0.82
N LYS A 26 -13.40 2.18 2.08
CA LYS A 26 -14.64 1.94 2.83
C LYS A 26 -15.69 2.98 2.47
N GLY A 27 -16.47 2.70 1.42
CA GLY A 27 -17.53 3.58 0.94
C GLY A 27 -18.82 3.43 1.74
N ASN A 28 -19.22 2.19 2.06
CA ASN A 28 -20.52 1.86 2.68
C ASN A 28 -21.72 2.39 1.88
N ALA A 29 -21.63 2.41 0.55
CA ALA A 29 -22.72 2.80 -0.32
C ALA A 29 -23.33 1.54 -0.96
N GLY A 30 -24.67 1.45 -0.99
CA GLY A 30 -25.36 0.21 -1.36
C GLY A 30 -25.21 -0.87 -0.28
N THR A 31 -25.11 -2.12 -0.71
CA THR A 31 -24.95 -3.28 0.19
C THR A 31 -23.48 -3.62 0.46
N GLU A 32 -22.55 -3.05 -0.32
CA GLU A 32 -21.13 -3.35 -0.20
C GLU A 32 -20.41 -2.38 0.74
N LYS A 33 -19.62 -2.93 1.67
CA LYS A 33 -18.83 -2.17 2.62
C LYS A 33 -17.62 -1.51 1.97
N TYR A 34 -16.96 -2.23 1.06
CA TYR A 34 -15.77 -1.80 0.36
C TYR A 34 -16.06 -1.66 -1.13
N GLN A 35 -15.56 -0.58 -1.70
CA GLN A 35 -15.64 -0.22 -3.11
C GLN A 35 -14.23 -0.07 -3.68
N THR A 36 -14.11 -0.16 -5.01
CA THR A 36 -12.83 0.01 -5.70
C THR A 36 -12.78 1.38 -6.38
N ILE A 37 -11.68 2.08 -6.20
CA ILE A 37 -11.35 3.28 -6.98
C ILE A 37 -10.38 2.90 -8.11
N VAL A 38 -10.63 3.42 -9.30
CA VAL A 38 -9.76 3.30 -10.47
C VAL A 38 -9.24 4.67 -10.84
N VAL A 39 -7.92 4.82 -10.90
CA VAL A 39 -7.24 6.11 -11.07
C VAL A 39 -6.22 6.01 -12.21
N ASN A 40 -6.02 7.11 -12.94
CA ASN A 40 -4.81 7.29 -13.73
C ASN A 40 -3.77 7.99 -12.83
N PRO A 41 -2.74 7.29 -12.35
CA PRO A 41 -1.80 7.83 -11.36
C PRO A 41 -0.84 8.87 -11.96
N ILE A 42 -0.64 8.88 -13.28
CA ILE A 42 0.22 9.85 -13.97
C ILE A 42 -0.53 11.17 -14.19
N LYS A 43 -1.80 11.07 -14.62
CA LYS A 43 -2.64 12.27 -14.85
C LYS A 43 -3.33 12.77 -13.59
N HIS A 44 -3.20 12.08 -12.46
CA HIS A 44 -3.88 12.38 -11.21
C HIS A 44 -5.39 12.55 -11.40
N LYS A 45 -6.04 11.59 -12.10
CA LYS A 45 -7.48 11.62 -12.38
C LYS A 45 -8.16 10.34 -11.97
N VAL A 46 -9.30 10.46 -11.31
CA VAL A 46 -10.19 9.32 -11.06
C VAL A 46 -10.82 8.91 -12.38
N LEU A 47 -10.67 7.65 -12.74
CA LEU A 47 -11.28 7.06 -13.93
C LEU A 47 -12.68 6.56 -13.61
N ASP A 48 -12.81 5.83 -12.50
CA ASP A 48 -14.10 5.33 -12.06
C ASP A 48 -14.11 4.91 -10.58
N ILE A 49 -15.31 4.69 -10.06
CA ILE A 49 -15.59 4.06 -8.76
C ILE A 49 -16.44 2.83 -9.03
N LEU A 50 -15.99 1.66 -8.58
CA LEU A 50 -16.70 0.40 -8.76
C LEU A 50 -17.44 0.04 -7.48
N TYR A 51 -18.59 -0.60 -7.66
CA TYR A 51 -19.50 -0.95 -6.58
C TYR A 51 -18.89 -1.87 -5.52
N SER A 52 -17.98 -2.75 -5.92
CA SER A 52 -17.41 -3.79 -5.06
C SER A 52 -15.93 -4.05 -5.37
N ILE A 53 -15.25 -4.68 -4.42
CA ILE A 53 -13.90 -5.24 -4.58
C ILE A 53 -13.93 -6.69 -5.11
N LYS A 54 -15.12 -7.27 -5.27
CA LYS A 54 -15.29 -8.66 -5.70
C LYS A 54 -14.89 -8.85 -7.14
N SER A 55 -14.28 -10.01 -7.45
CA SER A 55 -13.77 -10.34 -8.77
C SER A 55 -14.81 -10.16 -9.88
N ALA A 56 -16.07 -10.53 -9.66
CA ALA A 56 -17.14 -10.38 -10.66
C ALA A 56 -17.30 -8.92 -11.12
N CYS A 57 -17.34 -7.98 -10.18
CA CYS A 57 -17.47 -6.55 -10.47
C CYS A 57 -16.24 -6.02 -11.24
N LEU A 58 -15.03 -6.43 -10.84
CA LEU A 58 -13.79 -6.04 -11.51
C LEU A 58 -13.71 -6.60 -12.93
N VAL A 59 -14.11 -7.87 -13.12
CA VAL A 59 -14.16 -8.54 -14.43
C VAL A 59 -15.11 -7.81 -15.37
N GLU A 60 -16.33 -7.51 -14.91
CA GLU A 60 -17.32 -6.78 -15.69
C GLU A 60 -16.78 -5.42 -16.14
N TYR A 61 -16.22 -4.66 -15.22
CA TYR A 61 -15.64 -3.36 -15.51
C TYR A 61 -14.48 -3.44 -16.52
N PHE A 62 -13.49 -4.32 -16.26
CA PHE A 62 -12.33 -4.40 -17.16
C PHE A 62 -12.67 -4.98 -18.54
N LYS A 63 -13.68 -5.86 -18.63
CA LYS A 63 -14.22 -6.32 -19.93
C LYS A 63 -14.91 -5.22 -20.72
N SER A 64 -15.57 -4.27 -20.04
CA SER A 64 -16.24 -3.14 -20.70
C SER A 64 -15.27 -2.14 -21.31
N LEU A 65 -14.01 -2.13 -20.88
CA LEU A 65 -12.99 -1.27 -21.44
C LEU A 65 -12.50 -1.80 -22.80
N ASP A 66 -12.26 -0.90 -23.73
CA ASP A 66 -11.73 -1.26 -25.07
C ASP A 66 -10.42 -2.06 -24.94
N LYS A 67 -10.35 -3.18 -25.68
CA LYS A 67 -9.19 -4.09 -25.65
C LYS A 67 -7.91 -3.41 -26.09
N SER A 68 -7.96 -2.57 -27.14
CA SER A 68 -6.78 -1.86 -27.67
C SER A 68 -6.20 -0.92 -26.60
N LYS A 69 -7.05 -0.21 -25.87
CA LYS A 69 -6.64 0.68 -24.78
C LYS A 69 -6.04 -0.07 -23.60
N ARG A 70 -6.62 -1.24 -23.24
CA ARG A 70 -6.04 -2.11 -22.19
C ARG A 70 -4.64 -2.62 -22.57
N MET A 71 -4.43 -2.98 -23.85
CA MET A 71 -3.13 -3.43 -24.34
C MET A 71 -2.06 -2.32 -24.32
N ASN A 72 -2.46 -1.06 -24.36
CA ASN A 72 -1.55 0.10 -24.32
C ASN A 72 -1.15 0.51 -22.90
N VAL A 73 -1.75 -0.07 -21.87
CA VAL A 73 -1.36 0.20 -20.48
C VAL A 73 0.02 -0.41 -20.21
N LYS A 74 0.97 0.44 -19.83
CA LYS A 74 2.35 0.07 -19.51
C LYS A 74 2.55 -0.27 -18.04
N TYR A 75 1.76 0.35 -17.16
CA TYR A 75 1.89 0.20 -15.70
C TYR A 75 0.53 -0.03 -15.05
N PHE A 76 0.48 -1.00 -14.16
CA PHE A 76 -0.69 -1.27 -13.32
C PHE A 76 -0.27 -1.23 -11.86
N SER A 77 -0.74 -0.23 -11.11
CA SER A 77 -0.43 -0.07 -9.70
C SER A 77 -1.57 -0.58 -8.82
N CYS A 78 -1.24 -1.34 -7.78
CA CYS A 78 -2.20 -1.83 -6.79
C CYS A 78 -1.48 -2.15 -5.48
N ASP A 79 -2.25 -2.51 -4.44
CA ASP A 79 -1.68 -3.17 -3.27
C ASP A 79 -1.24 -4.62 -3.57
N MET A 80 -0.77 -5.34 -2.55
CA MET A 80 -0.37 -6.75 -2.69
C MET A 80 -1.58 -7.71 -2.65
N ASN A 81 -2.79 -7.25 -2.98
CA ASN A 81 -3.99 -8.07 -3.06
C ASN A 81 -3.94 -8.99 -4.28
N LYS A 82 -4.06 -10.29 -4.04
CA LYS A 82 -4.01 -11.30 -5.10
C LYS A 82 -5.06 -11.06 -6.18
N THR A 83 -6.29 -10.67 -5.81
CA THR A 83 -7.38 -10.39 -6.76
C THR A 83 -6.98 -9.28 -7.73
N PHE A 84 -6.42 -8.18 -7.25
CA PHE A 84 -5.99 -7.06 -8.08
C PHE A 84 -4.83 -7.44 -9.00
N ILE A 85 -3.87 -8.21 -8.49
CA ILE A 85 -2.75 -8.74 -9.28
C ILE A 85 -3.24 -9.66 -10.39
N ASP A 86 -4.19 -10.55 -10.10
CA ASP A 86 -4.73 -11.48 -11.10
C ASP A 86 -5.56 -10.72 -12.15
N MET A 87 -6.32 -9.69 -11.78
CA MET A 87 -6.99 -8.79 -12.73
C MET A 87 -5.98 -8.08 -13.65
N ALA A 88 -4.87 -7.59 -13.07
CA ALA A 88 -3.81 -6.95 -13.87
C ALA A 88 -3.23 -7.92 -14.91
N LYS A 89 -2.90 -9.15 -14.53
CA LYS A 89 -2.37 -10.17 -15.46
C LYS A 89 -3.33 -10.51 -16.58
N THR A 90 -4.62 -10.64 -16.25
CA THR A 90 -5.65 -11.08 -17.18
C THR A 90 -6.03 -9.98 -18.17
N TYR A 91 -6.23 -8.76 -17.69
CA TYR A 91 -6.79 -7.67 -18.50
C TYR A 91 -5.76 -6.70 -19.07
N PHE A 92 -4.56 -6.65 -18.49
CA PHE A 92 -3.46 -5.76 -18.86
C PHE A 92 -2.14 -6.52 -19.03
N PRO A 93 -2.06 -7.51 -19.93
CA PRO A 93 -0.93 -8.44 -20.01
C PRO A 93 0.41 -7.74 -20.34
N ASN A 94 0.35 -6.57 -21.01
CA ASN A 94 1.54 -5.78 -21.34
C ASN A 94 2.01 -4.89 -20.17
N ALA A 95 1.19 -4.75 -19.14
CA ALA A 95 1.50 -3.84 -18.03
C ALA A 95 2.54 -4.45 -17.07
N LYS A 96 3.44 -3.60 -16.59
CA LYS A 96 4.29 -3.91 -15.44
C LYS A 96 3.48 -3.66 -14.17
N ILE A 97 3.22 -4.73 -13.42
CA ILE A 97 2.53 -4.64 -12.14
C ILE A 97 3.48 -4.03 -11.11
N VAL A 98 3.07 -2.92 -10.50
CA VAL A 98 3.81 -2.14 -9.50
C VAL A 98 3.02 -2.16 -8.21
N VAL A 99 3.51 -2.84 -7.18
CA VAL A 99 2.81 -2.86 -5.89
C VAL A 99 3.13 -1.62 -5.07
N ASP A 100 2.16 -1.18 -4.29
CA ASP A 100 2.32 0.01 -3.46
C ASP A 100 3.38 -0.20 -2.38
N ARG A 101 4.34 0.73 -2.32
CA ARG A 101 5.48 0.69 -1.39
C ARG A 101 5.05 0.72 0.06
N TYR A 102 4.05 1.52 0.40
CA TYR A 102 3.57 1.63 1.75
C TYR A 102 3.20 0.26 2.33
N HIS A 103 2.56 -0.60 1.52
CA HIS A 103 2.10 -1.91 1.97
C HIS A 103 3.23 -2.87 2.33
N PHE A 104 4.29 -2.98 1.54
CA PHE A 104 5.40 -3.86 1.90
C PHE A 104 6.34 -3.25 2.95
N ILE A 105 6.54 -1.92 2.95
CA ILE A 105 7.27 -1.24 4.02
C ILE A 105 6.56 -1.48 5.36
N ARG A 106 5.25 -1.32 5.40
CA ARG A 106 4.44 -1.55 6.60
C ARG A 106 4.59 -2.96 7.17
N GLN A 107 4.78 -4.00 6.33
CA GLN A 107 5.01 -5.37 6.83
C GLN A 107 6.27 -5.46 7.69
N VAL A 108 7.35 -4.81 7.28
CA VAL A 108 8.61 -4.78 8.05
C VAL A 108 8.44 -4.07 9.39
N TYR A 109 7.79 -2.91 9.37
CA TYR A 109 7.52 -2.16 10.60
C TYR A 109 6.56 -2.89 11.55
N TRP A 110 5.57 -3.61 11.03
CA TRP A 110 4.69 -4.43 11.85
C TRP A 110 5.42 -5.60 12.49
N ALA A 111 6.33 -6.24 11.78
CA ALA A 111 7.14 -7.30 12.34
C ALA A 111 7.97 -6.78 13.52
N LEU A 112 8.72 -5.68 13.35
CA LEU A 112 9.47 -5.01 14.41
C LEU A 112 8.58 -4.65 15.62
N GLU A 113 7.40 -4.06 15.36
CA GLU A 113 6.44 -3.71 16.41
C GLU A 113 5.92 -4.93 17.18
N ASN A 114 5.73 -6.06 16.49
CA ASN A 114 5.30 -7.29 17.15
C ASN A 114 6.41 -7.89 18.02
N VAL A 115 7.66 -7.87 17.54
CA VAL A 115 8.83 -8.24 18.39
C VAL A 115 8.87 -7.36 19.64
N ARG A 116 8.82 -6.03 19.50
CA ARG A 116 8.79 -5.10 20.63
C ARG A 116 7.67 -5.41 21.60
N LYS A 117 6.45 -5.65 21.11
CA LYS A 117 5.30 -6.00 21.96
C LYS A 117 5.49 -7.33 22.70
N ASN A 118 6.10 -8.31 22.06
CA ASN A 118 6.36 -9.60 22.69
C ASN A 118 7.44 -9.48 23.77
N VAL A 119 8.53 -8.79 23.49
CA VAL A 119 9.58 -8.49 24.47
C VAL A 119 9.01 -7.74 25.69
N GLN A 120 8.08 -6.82 25.48
CA GLN A 120 7.43 -6.09 26.57
C GLN A 120 6.60 -6.95 27.53
N LYS A 121 6.19 -8.15 27.14
CA LYS A 121 5.36 -9.02 28.01
C LYS A 121 6.11 -9.48 29.26
N SER A 122 7.44 -9.66 29.15
CA SER A 122 8.32 -10.08 30.26
C SER A 122 8.82 -8.92 31.12
N MET A 123 8.53 -7.66 30.75
CA MET A 123 9.03 -6.48 31.44
C MET A 123 8.20 -6.10 32.67
N SER A 124 8.84 -5.47 33.67
CA SER A 124 8.15 -4.80 34.76
C SER A 124 7.18 -3.72 34.23
N LYS A 125 6.17 -3.37 35.03
CA LYS A 125 5.16 -2.34 34.65
C LYS A 125 5.78 -0.99 34.25
N THR A 126 6.84 -0.59 34.96
CA THR A 126 7.56 0.69 34.69
C THR A 126 8.31 0.61 33.36
N LEU A 127 9.12 -0.43 33.17
CA LEU A 127 9.91 -0.62 31.96
C LEU A 127 9.01 -0.79 30.72
N ARG A 128 7.92 -1.56 30.85
CA ARG A 128 6.92 -1.71 29.79
C ARG A 128 6.31 -0.38 29.37
N ARG A 129 6.02 0.52 30.33
CA ARG A 129 5.51 1.87 30.02
C ARG A 129 6.54 2.70 29.26
N TYR A 130 7.81 2.62 29.68
CA TYR A 130 8.90 3.29 28.98
C TYR A 130 9.02 2.85 27.52
N TYR A 131 9.11 1.55 27.24
CA TYR A 131 9.18 1.01 25.88
C TYR A 131 7.95 1.35 25.02
N LYS A 132 6.76 1.39 25.61
CA LYS A 132 5.55 1.80 24.93
C LYS A 132 5.60 3.28 24.49
N ARG A 133 6.07 4.16 25.36
CA ARG A 133 6.21 5.60 25.09
C ARG A 133 7.33 5.90 24.10
N SER A 134 8.41 5.15 24.17
CA SER A 134 9.59 5.29 23.32
C SER A 134 9.50 4.53 22.00
N ARG A 135 8.29 4.08 21.62
CA ARG A 135 8.05 3.38 20.35
C ARG A 135 8.64 4.14 19.15
N HIS A 136 8.49 5.45 19.12
CA HIS A 136 8.97 6.30 18.04
C HIS A 136 10.49 6.23 17.86
N ILE A 137 11.26 6.00 18.93
CA ILE A 137 12.72 5.84 18.88
C ILE A 137 13.08 4.55 18.15
N ILE A 138 12.43 3.41 18.48
CA ILE A 138 12.70 2.11 17.85
C ILE A 138 12.30 2.09 16.38
N THR A 139 11.20 2.76 16.03
CA THR A 139 10.68 2.77 14.66
C THR A 139 11.32 3.84 13.77
N ALA A 140 11.91 4.88 14.34
CA ALA A 140 12.61 5.89 13.57
C ALA A 140 13.85 5.33 12.86
N ARG A 141 14.30 6.02 11.82
CA ARG A 141 15.65 5.79 11.24
C ARG A 141 16.70 6.17 12.28
N LYS A 142 17.67 5.30 12.51
CA LYS A 142 18.74 5.55 13.48
C LYS A 142 19.52 6.84 13.15
N SER A 143 19.73 7.12 11.86
CA SER A 143 20.41 8.33 11.39
C SER A 143 19.67 9.63 11.72
N ASN A 144 18.35 9.59 11.91
CA ASN A 144 17.53 10.78 12.18
C ASN A 144 17.31 11.01 13.69
N LEU A 145 17.86 10.17 14.55
CA LEU A 145 17.73 10.32 15.99
C LEU A 145 18.76 11.31 16.53
N SER A 146 18.36 12.09 17.54
CA SER A 146 19.29 12.88 18.35
C SER A 146 20.24 11.95 19.11
N GLU A 147 21.39 12.46 19.56
CA GLU A 147 22.36 11.66 20.34
C GLU A 147 21.74 11.07 21.62
N GLU A 148 20.88 11.84 22.29
CA GLU A 148 20.13 11.37 23.47
C GLU A 148 19.22 10.17 23.10
N ASN A 149 18.49 10.26 21.98
CA ASN A 149 17.61 9.19 21.51
C ASN A 149 18.40 7.99 20.99
N LYS A 150 19.61 8.18 20.43
CA LYS A 150 20.51 7.09 20.06
C LYS A 150 21.00 6.32 21.30
N ALA A 151 21.38 7.04 22.36
CA ALA A 151 21.76 6.43 23.63
C ALA A 151 20.60 5.63 24.24
N ALA A 152 19.40 6.23 24.26
CA ALA A 152 18.18 5.56 24.71
C ALA A 152 17.85 4.30 23.87
N LEU A 153 17.99 4.37 22.53
CA LEU A 153 17.82 3.24 21.64
C LEU A 153 18.80 2.10 21.97
N ASN A 154 20.09 2.42 22.13
CA ASN A 154 21.10 1.41 22.45
C ASN A 154 20.73 0.65 23.73
N LEU A 155 20.40 1.36 24.81
CA LEU A 155 19.92 0.74 26.07
C LEU A 155 18.69 -0.14 25.86
N MET A 156 17.75 0.30 25.02
CA MET A 156 16.56 -0.48 24.71
C MET A 156 16.90 -1.77 23.94
N LEU A 157 17.88 -1.72 23.03
CA LEU A 157 18.29 -2.88 22.21
C LEU A 157 19.17 -3.87 22.99
N GLU A 158 19.85 -3.44 24.06
CA GLU A 158 20.61 -4.32 24.97
C GLU A 158 19.70 -5.27 25.76
N TYR A 159 18.47 -4.88 26.03
CA TYR A 159 17.53 -5.65 26.82
C TYR A 159 17.12 -6.97 26.15
N SER A 160 17.09 -7.03 24.81
CA SER A 160 16.64 -8.23 24.08
C SER A 160 17.38 -8.38 22.76
N GLU A 161 17.95 -9.57 22.59
CA GLU A 161 18.62 -9.94 21.33
C GLU A 161 17.65 -9.94 20.15
N ASP A 162 16.43 -10.44 20.32
CA ASP A 162 15.42 -10.43 19.26
C ASP A 162 15.05 -9.01 18.85
N LEU A 163 14.92 -8.09 19.79
CA LEU A 163 14.64 -6.69 19.50
C LEU A 163 15.80 -6.03 18.75
N ARG A 164 17.04 -6.34 19.14
CA ARG A 164 18.26 -5.86 18.47
C ARG A 164 18.33 -6.35 17.02
N LYS A 165 18.13 -7.67 16.82
CA LYS A 165 18.10 -8.27 15.48
C LYS A 165 16.97 -7.67 14.62
N ALA A 166 15.76 -7.55 15.16
CA ALA A 166 14.62 -6.97 14.44
C ALA A 166 14.86 -5.50 14.05
N HIS A 167 15.48 -4.72 14.93
CA HIS A 167 15.86 -3.35 14.63
C HIS A 167 16.94 -3.29 13.53
N PHE A 168 17.96 -4.15 13.59
CA PHE A 168 19.00 -4.26 12.57
C PHE A 168 18.40 -4.60 11.20
N ILE A 169 17.52 -5.60 11.12
CA ILE A 169 16.78 -5.96 9.90
C ILE A 169 16.01 -4.76 9.35
N LYS A 170 15.38 -3.96 10.19
CA LYS A 170 14.69 -2.72 9.77
C LYS A 170 15.67 -1.68 9.19
N GLU A 171 16.84 -1.48 9.80
CA GLU A 171 17.84 -0.55 9.28
C GLU A 171 18.38 -1.01 7.91
N LEU A 172 18.74 -2.29 7.76
CA LEU A 172 19.14 -2.85 6.46
C LEU A 172 18.06 -2.64 5.37
N PHE A 173 16.79 -2.76 5.76
CA PHE A 173 15.69 -2.50 4.83
C PHE A 173 15.60 -1.01 4.44
N ILE A 174 15.88 -0.11 5.36
CA ILE A 174 15.94 1.33 5.07
C ILE A 174 17.08 1.64 4.10
N GLU A 175 18.27 1.07 4.32
CA GLU A 175 19.41 1.23 3.41
C GLU A 175 19.10 0.74 1.99
N LEU A 176 18.42 -0.41 1.88
CA LEU A 176 17.90 -0.91 0.59
C LEU A 176 16.97 0.10 -0.10
N LEU A 177 16.06 0.74 0.67
CA LEU A 177 15.13 1.72 0.10
C LEU A 177 15.83 3.01 -0.34
N ASP A 178 16.88 3.41 0.36
CA ASP A 178 17.64 4.63 0.07
C ASP A 178 18.60 4.45 -1.13
N GLU A 179 19.00 3.22 -1.44
CA GLU A 179 19.84 2.94 -2.60
C GLU A 179 19.17 3.44 -3.89
N LYS A 180 19.92 4.14 -4.73
CA LYS A 180 19.41 4.72 -5.98
C LYS A 180 19.59 3.79 -7.18
N SER A 181 20.60 2.93 -7.14
CA SER A 181 20.87 1.97 -8.20
C SER A 181 19.94 0.78 -8.12
N TYR A 182 19.09 0.59 -9.12
CA TYR A 182 18.18 -0.56 -9.18
C TYR A 182 18.91 -1.90 -9.16
N SER A 183 20.07 -2.01 -9.81
CA SER A 183 20.88 -3.23 -9.81
C SER A 183 21.36 -3.59 -8.40
N LYS A 184 21.83 -2.60 -7.64
CA LYS A 184 22.21 -2.78 -6.24
C LYS A 184 20.98 -3.10 -5.35
N GLN A 185 19.86 -2.42 -5.54
CA GLN A 185 18.65 -2.72 -4.79
C GLN A 185 18.18 -4.16 -4.96
N ARG A 186 18.34 -4.75 -6.15
CA ARG A 186 18.01 -6.17 -6.38
C ARG A 186 18.86 -7.09 -5.52
N VAL A 187 20.16 -6.80 -5.42
CA VAL A 187 21.08 -7.58 -4.59
C VAL A 187 20.72 -7.41 -3.12
N LEU A 188 20.61 -6.17 -2.65
CA LEU A 188 20.26 -5.84 -1.26
C LEU A 188 18.92 -6.46 -0.84
N LEU A 189 17.92 -6.48 -1.72
CA LEU A 189 16.62 -7.12 -1.40
C LEU A 189 16.75 -8.63 -1.19
N ARG A 190 17.59 -9.29 -2.00
CA ARG A 190 17.87 -10.72 -1.85
C ARG A 190 18.62 -11.00 -0.54
N GLU A 191 19.66 -10.24 -0.27
CA GLU A 191 20.48 -10.36 0.95
C GLU A 191 19.63 -10.07 2.18
N TRP A 192 18.80 -9.02 2.14
CA TRP A 192 17.87 -8.69 3.21
C TRP A 192 16.90 -9.84 3.50
N LEU A 193 16.33 -10.48 2.48
CA LEU A 193 15.44 -11.64 2.68
C LEU A 193 16.17 -12.82 3.34
N LEU A 194 17.42 -13.10 2.94
CA LEU A 194 18.22 -14.15 3.57
C LEU A 194 18.52 -13.84 5.02
N GLU A 195 18.86 -12.57 5.34
CA GLU A 195 19.10 -12.11 6.71
C GLU A 195 17.85 -12.26 7.58
N VAL A 196 16.69 -11.84 7.07
CA VAL A 196 15.42 -12.00 7.78
C VAL A 196 15.12 -13.48 8.07
N GLU A 197 15.31 -14.35 7.11
CA GLU A 197 15.07 -15.79 7.25
C GLU A 197 16.02 -16.44 8.23
N SER A 198 17.32 -16.09 8.17
CA SER A 198 18.33 -16.62 9.09
C SER A 198 18.16 -16.13 10.53
N SER A 199 17.50 -14.98 10.72
CA SER A 199 17.25 -14.42 12.05
C SER A 199 16.39 -15.32 12.97
N GLY A 200 15.56 -16.17 12.37
CA GLY A 200 14.64 -17.07 13.08
C GLY A 200 13.49 -16.33 13.82
N ILE A 201 13.33 -15.02 13.64
CA ILE A 201 12.31 -14.21 14.32
C ILE A 201 10.94 -14.47 13.68
N LYS A 202 10.06 -15.18 14.39
CA LYS A 202 8.74 -15.60 13.88
C LYS A 202 7.83 -14.45 13.45
N GLU A 203 7.97 -13.29 14.07
CA GLU A 203 7.18 -12.09 13.76
C GLU A 203 7.41 -11.58 12.34
N PHE A 204 8.53 -11.95 11.70
CA PHE A 204 8.81 -11.62 10.30
C PHE A 204 8.22 -12.62 9.30
N ASN A 205 7.68 -13.77 9.71
CA ASN A 205 7.18 -14.79 8.78
C ASN A 205 6.12 -14.24 7.82
N ALA A 206 5.22 -13.38 8.29
CA ALA A 206 4.21 -12.75 7.44
C ALA A 206 4.85 -11.81 6.40
N ALA A 207 5.87 -11.04 6.80
CA ALA A 207 6.63 -10.18 5.90
C ALA A 207 7.38 -11.02 4.85
N ILE A 208 8.10 -12.07 5.26
CA ILE A 208 8.82 -12.99 4.36
C ILE A 208 7.85 -13.56 3.31
N THR A 209 6.70 -14.08 3.74
CA THR A 209 5.68 -14.63 2.85
C THR A 209 5.16 -13.58 1.85
N ALA A 210 4.86 -12.38 2.33
CA ALA A 210 4.40 -11.28 1.48
C ALA A 210 5.46 -10.88 0.45
N PHE A 211 6.73 -10.78 0.87
CA PHE A 211 7.84 -10.44 -0.03
C PHE A 211 8.12 -11.52 -1.06
N ARG A 212 8.13 -12.80 -0.66
CA ARG A 212 8.34 -13.92 -1.58
C ARG A 212 7.24 -14.00 -2.64
N ASN A 213 5.97 -13.93 -2.23
CA ASN A 213 4.83 -14.01 -3.14
C ASN A 213 4.78 -12.83 -4.11
N ASN A 214 5.29 -11.66 -3.73
CA ASN A 214 5.22 -10.44 -4.52
C ASN A 214 6.61 -9.94 -5.00
N TYR A 215 7.65 -10.76 -4.92
CA TYR A 215 9.03 -10.38 -5.17
C TYR A 215 9.22 -9.59 -6.48
N LYS A 216 8.70 -10.13 -7.60
CA LYS A 216 8.75 -9.50 -8.92
C LYS A 216 8.08 -8.12 -8.93
N TYR A 217 6.97 -7.98 -8.24
CA TYR A 217 6.18 -6.73 -8.22
C TYR A 217 6.82 -5.69 -7.29
N ILE A 218 7.44 -6.12 -6.20
CA ILE A 218 8.25 -5.27 -5.32
C ILE A 218 9.47 -4.74 -6.09
N LEU A 219 10.17 -5.60 -6.85
CA LEU A 219 11.25 -5.15 -7.74
C LEU A 219 10.78 -4.13 -8.78
N ASN A 220 9.58 -4.31 -9.34
CA ASN A 220 9.00 -3.30 -10.24
C ASN A 220 8.76 -1.97 -9.51
N SER A 221 8.31 -2.00 -8.25
CA SER A 221 8.10 -0.78 -7.45
C SER A 221 9.40 -0.03 -7.14
N LEU A 222 10.49 -0.76 -6.96
CA LEU A 222 11.82 -0.17 -6.79
C LEU A 222 12.35 0.42 -8.11
N LYS A 223 12.07 -0.23 -9.24
CA LYS A 223 12.50 0.20 -10.58
C LYS A 223 11.70 1.39 -11.10
N TYR A 224 10.38 1.33 -11.02
CA TYR A 224 9.47 2.33 -11.60
C TYR A 224 8.98 3.30 -10.53
N ARG A 225 9.91 4.05 -9.92
CA ARG A 225 9.64 4.93 -8.76
C ARG A 225 8.64 6.05 -9.02
N HIS A 226 8.47 6.45 -10.30
CA HIS A 226 7.50 7.46 -10.72
C HIS A 226 6.05 6.94 -10.72
N ILE A 227 5.86 5.62 -10.64
CA ILE A 227 4.54 5.00 -10.50
C ILE A 227 4.32 4.68 -9.02
N SER A 228 3.30 5.28 -8.43
CA SER A 228 2.92 5.02 -7.04
C SER A 228 1.42 5.09 -6.85
N ASN A 229 0.93 4.53 -5.77
CA ASN A 229 -0.48 4.62 -5.36
C ASN A 229 -0.78 5.93 -4.59
N GLY A 230 0.20 6.82 -4.42
CA GLY A 230 0.05 8.09 -3.70
C GLY A 230 -1.13 8.94 -4.19
N PRO A 231 -1.31 9.16 -5.51
CA PRO A 231 -2.49 9.86 -6.02
C PRO A 231 -3.81 9.19 -5.62
N THR A 232 -3.86 7.85 -5.66
CA THR A 232 -5.05 7.07 -5.27
C THR A 232 -5.35 7.22 -3.78
N GLU A 233 -4.32 7.20 -2.93
CA GLU A 233 -4.46 7.48 -1.49
C GLU A 233 -4.98 8.90 -1.24
N GLY A 234 -4.48 9.90 -1.98
CA GLY A 234 -4.97 11.28 -1.95
C GLY A 234 -6.47 11.35 -2.27
N PHE A 235 -6.93 10.66 -3.32
CA PHE A 235 -8.34 10.55 -3.65
C PHE A 235 -9.14 9.81 -2.59
N ASN A 236 -8.63 8.73 -2.03
CA ASN A 236 -9.28 8.02 -0.93
C ASN A 236 -9.50 8.93 0.29
N ASN A 237 -8.56 9.82 0.59
CA ASN A 237 -8.73 10.81 1.65
C ASN A 237 -9.81 11.85 1.28
N LYS A 238 -9.84 12.34 0.04
CA LYS A 238 -10.90 13.22 -0.45
C LYS A 238 -12.28 12.56 -0.38
N ILE A 239 -12.38 11.28 -0.75
CA ILE A 239 -13.61 10.48 -0.65
C ILE A 239 -14.08 10.34 0.80
N LYS A 240 -13.17 10.15 1.76
CA LYS A 240 -13.53 10.13 3.20
C LYS A 240 -14.14 11.44 3.65
N VAL A 241 -13.64 12.58 3.18
CA VAL A 241 -14.23 13.90 3.46
C VAL A 241 -15.61 14.02 2.81
N LEU A 242 -15.72 13.72 1.50
CA LEU A 242 -16.99 13.75 0.77
C LEU A 242 -18.06 12.90 1.45
N LYS A 243 -17.70 11.70 1.91
CA LYS A 243 -18.58 10.81 2.65
C LYS A 243 -19.06 11.45 3.96
N ARG A 244 -18.16 12.10 4.71
CA ARG A 244 -18.49 12.75 5.98
C ARG A 244 -19.48 13.89 5.80
N ILE A 245 -19.23 14.77 4.82
CA ILE A 245 -20.11 15.92 4.55
C ILE A 245 -21.41 15.54 3.83
N SER A 246 -21.53 14.27 3.41
CA SER A 246 -22.78 13.74 2.81
C SER A 246 -23.75 13.19 3.83
N TYR A 247 -23.40 13.20 5.12
CA TYR A 247 -24.23 12.69 6.23
C TYR A 247 -24.80 11.27 5.99
N GLY A 248 -24.05 10.45 5.26
CA GLY A 248 -24.43 9.11 4.86
C GLY A 248 -25.05 9.05 3.45
N VAL A 249 -24.44 8.27 2.58
CA VAL A 249 -24.95 8.04 1.22
C VAL A 249 -25.24 6.55 1.07
N ARG A 250 -26.52 6.20 0.89
CA ARG A 250 -26.93 4.81 0.68
C ARG A 250 -26.92 4.40 -0.79
N ASN A 251 -27.24 5.30 -1.71
CA ASN A 251 -27.27 5.03 -3.13
C ASN A 251 -25.87 5.10 -3.73
N PHE A 252 -25.39 3.97 -4.26
CA PHE A 252 -24.05 3.88 -4.84
C PHE A 252 -23.89 4.76 -6.08
N THR A 253 -24.84 4.77 -7.01
CA THR A 253 -24.76 5.57 -8.24
C THR A 253 -24.63 7.06 -7.93
N TYR A 254 -25.42 7.53 -6.98
CA TYR A 254 -25.32 8.92 -6.52
C TYR A 254 -23.96 9.22 -5.89
N PHE A 255 -23.46 8.31 -5.04
CA PHE A 255 -22.15 8.48 -4.39
C PHE A 255 -21.00 8.46 -5.40
N ARG A 256 -21.02 7.50 -6.34
CA ARG A 256 -20.05 7.41 -7.45
C ARG A 256 -20.01 8.73 -8.23
N ASN A 257 -21.15 9.21 -8.68
CA ASN A 257 -21.24 10.41 -9.50
C ASN A 257 -20.77 11.66 -8.74
N ARG A 258 -21.08 11.77 -7.45
CA ARG A 258 -20.58 12.85 -6.59
C ARG A 258 -19.05 12.83 -6.46
N ILE A 259 -18.44 11.63 -6.31
CA ILE A 259 -16.99 11.50 -6.29
C ILE A 259 -16.41 11.94 -7.63
N LEU A 260 -16.92 11.43 -8.74
CA LEU A 260 -16.42 11.77 -10.07
C LEU A 260 -16.47 13.27 -10.36
N MET A 261 -17.56 13.94 -10.01
CA MET A 261 -17.67 15.39 -10.13
C MET A 261 -16.67 16.15 -9.24
N ALA A 262 -16.48 15.70 -8.01
CA ALA A 262 -15.56 16.36 -7.09
C ALA A 262 -14.07 16.11 -7.43
N THR A 263 -13.78 15.14 -8.31
CA THR A 263 -12.42 14.73 -8.69
C THR A 263 -12.13 14.93 -10.21
N ALA A 264 -13.05 15.56 -10.95
CA ALA A 264 -12.93 15.86 -12.37
C ALA A 264 -11.79 16.85 -12.67
#